data_3bb88102e8d94c8a6908acd1d7542627
#
_entry.id   3bb88102e8d94c8a6908acd1d7542627
#
_cell.length_a   1.000
_cell.length_b   1.000
_cell.length_c   1.000
_cell.angle_alpha   90.00
_cell.angle_beta   90.00
_cell.angle_gamma   90.00
#
_symmetry.space_group_name_H-M   'P 1'
#
loop_
_entity.id
_entity.type
_entity.pdbx_description
1 polymer ?
#
loop_
_entity_poly.entity_id
_entity_poly.type
_entity_poly.pdbx_seq_one_letter_code
_entity_poly.pdbx_strand_id
1 'polypeptide(L)'
;MTPRTNPNPDDDHHSDAESSPLTLSRTLLHQCRLILSELDAFQTLVSCSLRRPQLVEIRQLRSNVVSEMRMLEKLERQAAATSPGGDNGEGKDGEGDDEEESSLRLIHALRSSNLPFYAAVWTIAKRSCEGLVAFGKRFYWDEGRHAKDSDEAAAKRREDRKQRAGMDKRKSVLVDIVADEGEEWVKVSTVSESRLLFEMAKKGWERGEESVTEEDEEEYDEDGQRRKRTILQNYGSDGEESDDEDDEIELVKLAADMRKASRATRVRYRHPRVRFVIPKIMEGRVPEIDDILNEIRGYGVTVECGTSVPDVMTGEIDQGRDPSSVTPEELNIAHLLPNPYKRFTPTLNVDCTLLLALVSDLSHFRNIPPLPNHHQAIHKQIKLEEQQPLVPTELWPAMDGRELLCTKEAARRMREIVDTIGTDTERKRTEMLMGDPEYQGLDREALIQKFQELSDHQVPAQWKIPVKVIDAEADISAGWQIGRLRGPAHKVQEILSDINRSVFLYGWATGMVTISSNRTVVRQIEHTIEENRNGDEELEGPLVWVCDTARSLVGKEKNRR
;
A
#
# COMPACT_ATOMS: atom_id res chain seq x y z
N MET A 1 20.72 37.56 48.11
CA MET A 1 19.32 37.94 47.80
C MET A 1 19.34 38.71 46.51
N THR A 2 19.11 38.05 45.42
CA THR A 2 18.92 38.64 44.09
C THR A 2 17.49 38.29 43.65
N PRO A 3 16.70 39.21 43.10
CA PRO A 3 15.30 38.95 42.77
C PRO A 3 15.20 38.10 41.49
N ARG A 4 14.36 37.09 41.54
CA ARG A 4 13.92 36.30 40.39
C ARG A 4 12.96 37.19 39.56
N THR A 5 13.31 37.45 38.32
CA THR A 5 12.42 37.99 37.29
C THR A 5 11.60 36.83 36.72
N ASN A 6 10.28 36.90 36.83
CA ASN A 6 9.35 36.04 36.11
C ASN A 6 9.44 36.32 34.61
N PRO A 7 9.45 35.30 33.74
CA PRO A 7 9.26 35.53 32.31
C PRO A 7 7.78 35.87 32.04
N ASN A 8 7.59 36.90 31.26
CA ASN A 8 6.29 37.40 30.79
C ASN A 8 5.70 36.41 29.78
N PRO A 9 4.41 36.04 29.82
CA PRO A 9 3.82 35.07 28.88
C PRO A 9 3.48 35.63 27.49
N ASP A 10 3.89 36.84 27.15
CA ASP A 10 3.50 37.53 25.91
C ASP A 10 4.55 37.54 24.79
N ASP A 11 5.64 36.74 24.92
CA ASP A 11 6.76 36.79 23.95
C ASP A 11 6.67 35.75 22.78
N ASP A 12 5.56 35.01 22.63
CA ASP A 12 5.42 34.01 21.55
C ASP A 12 4.82 34.58 20.23
N HIS A 13 4.68 35.88 20.08
CA HIS A 13 4.09 36.53 18.88
C HIS A 13 5.06 37.32 17.99
N HIS A 14 6.38 37.19 18.18
CA HIS A 14 7.36 38.00 17.41
C HIS A 14 8.43 37.17 16.68
N SER A 15 8.03 36.31 15.71
CA SER A 15 8.98 35.88 14.69
C SER A 15 8.36 35.69 13.29
N ASP A 16 7.11 36.04 13.07
CA ASP A 16 6.46 36.05 11.74
C ASP A 16 6.69 37.39 10.99
N ALA A 17 7.74 38.12 11.31
CA ALA A 17 8.06 39.39 10.69
C ALA A 17 8.56 39.21 9.27
N GLU A 18 7.70 39.59 8.29
CA GLU A 18 8.08 40.20 7.01
C GLU A 18 8.89 39.40 6.00
N SER A 19 8.50 38.16 5.70
CA SER A 19 8.86 37.59 4.39
C SER A 19 8.04 38.29 3.31
N SER A 20 8.68 39.06 2.40
CA SER A 20 7.95 39.66 1.29
C SER A 20 7.21 38.59 0.48
N PRO A 21 6.04 38.89 -0.14
CA PRO A 21 5.30 37.92 -0.97
C PRO A 21 6.18 37.24 -2.02
N LEU A 22 7.13 37.99 -2.56
CA LEU A 22 8.07 37.50 -3.57
C LEU A 22 9.08 36.49 -2.98
N THR A 23 9.59 36.73 -1.78
CA THR A 23 10.50 35.79 -1.10
C THR A 23 9.78 34.51 -0.74
N LEU A 24 8.59 34.61 -0.15
CA LEU A 24 7.78 33.45 0.23
C LEU A 24 7.39 32.62 -1.01
N SER A 25 6.95 33.24 -2.11
CA SER A 25 6.59 32.54 -3.34
C SER A 25 7.78 31.76 -3.93
N ARG A 26 8.97 32.36 -3.94
CA ARG A 26 10.21 31.70 -4.41
C ARG A 26 10.62 30.52 -3.52
N THR A 27 10.48 30.67 -2.20
CA THR A 27 10.72 29.57 -1.25
C THR A 27 9.80 28.39 -1.54
N LEU A 28 8.50 28.63 -1.65
CA LEU A 28 7.51 27.59 -1.93
C LEU A 28 7.74 26.93 -3.31
N LEU A 29 8.11 27.72 -4.33
CA LEU A 29 8.46 27.17 -5.66
C LEU A 29 9.70 26.28 -5.62
N HIS A 30 10.72 26.69 -4.86
CA HIS A 30 11.91 25.86 -4.66
C HIS A 30 11.54 24.53 -4.01
N GLN A 31 10.72 24.54 -2.97
CA GLN A 31 10.22 23.34 -2.31
C GLN A 31 9.40 22.43 -3.25
N CYS A 32 8.51 23.01 -4.08
CA CYS A 32 7.81 22.24 -5.12
C CYS A 32 8.76 21.51 -6.05
N ARG A 33 9.81 22.22 -6.55
CA ARG A 33 10.82 21.64 -7.45
C ARG A 33 11.61 20.53 -6.77
N LEU A 34 11.95 20.71 -5.50
CA LEU A 34 12.66 19.68 -4.73
C LEU A 34 11.79 18.41 -4.58
N ILE A 35 10.52 18.54 -4.16
CA ILE A 35 9.60 17.40 -4.04
C ILE A 35 9.41 16.69 -5.39
N LEU A 36 9.26 17.44 -6.49
CA LEU A 36 9.12 16.85 -7.82
C LEU A 36 10.38 16.09 -8.24
N SER A 37 11.56 16.64 -7.96
CA SER A 37 12.84 15.98 -8.25
C SER A 37 13.00 14.69 -7.45
N GLU A 38 12.65 14.69 -6.17
CA GLU A 38 12.65 13.50 -5.32
C GLU A 38 11.65 12.43 -5.81
N LEU A 39 10.44 12.83 -6.22
CA LEU A 39 9.45 11.92 -6.79
C LEU A 39 9.91 11.33 -8.14
N ASP A 40 10.58 12.13 -8.97
CA ASP A 40 11.13 11.68 -10.26
C ASP A 40 12.34 10.73 -10.05
N ALA A 41 13.17 10.97 -9.03
CA ALA A 41 14.23 10.06 -8.61
C ALA A 41 13.64 8.72 -8.12
N PHE A 42 12.57 8.76 -7.32
CA PHE A 42 11.86 7.56 -6.89
C PHE A 42 11.21 6.80 -8.06
N GLN A 43 10.58 7.51 -9.00
CA GLN A 43 10.03 6.89 -10.21
C GLN A 43 11.10 6.20 -11.04
N THR A 44 12.29 6.77 -11.12
CA THR A 44 13.46 6.17 -11.79
C THR A 44 13.87 4.89 -11.07
N LEU A 45 13.99 4.94 -9.74
CA LEU A 45 14.32 3.77 -8.91
C LEU A 45 13.28 2.64 -9.09
N VAL A 46 11.99 2.97 -9.05
CA VAL A 46 10.88 2.02 -9.32
C VAL A 46 11.02 1.39 -10.71
N SER A 47 11.33 2.20 -11.73
CA SER A 47 11.44 1.74 -13.11
C SER A 47 12.64 0.83 -13.35
N CYS A 48 13.75 1.08 -12.64
CA CYS A 48 14.97 0.27 -12.73
C CYS A 48 14.89 -1.01 -11.88
N SER A 49 14.20 -0.95 -10.73
CA SER A 49 14.22 -2.03 -9.73
C SER A 49 13.06 -3.01 -9.90
N LEU A 50 11.91 -2.56 -10.41
CA LEU A 50 10.72 -3.39 -10.50
C LEU A 50 10.44 -3.84 -11.92
N ARG A 51 10.14 -5.12 -12.08
CA ARG A 51 9.64 -5.67 -13.34
C ARG A 51 8.33 -5.00 -13.81
N ARG A 52 7.52 -4.52 -12.85
CA ARG A 52 6.23 -3.88 -13.09
C ARG A 52 6.16 -2.55 -12.36
N PRO A 53 6.79 -1.52 -12.90
CA PRO A 53 6.78 -0.19 -12.29
C PRO A 53 5.38 0.37 -12.05
N GLN A 54 4.39 -0.04 -12.88
CA GLN A 54 3.00 0.38 -12.78
C GLN A 54 2.27 -0.12 -11.52
N LEU A 55 2.85 -1.02 -10.73
CA LEU A 55 2.28 -1.44 -9.45
C LEU A 55 2.43 -0.38 -8.37
N VAL A 56 3.33 0.60 -8.56
CA VAL A 56 3.53 1.72 -7.65
C VAL A 56 2.95 2.99 -8.29
N GLU A 57 1.89 3.52 -7.70
CA GLU A 57 1.15 4.68 -8.23
C GLU A 57 1.53 5.96 -7.50
N ILE A 58 2.41 6.75 -8.10
CA ILE A 58 2.84 8.06 -7.55
C ILE A 58 2.25 9.26 -8.30
N ARG A 59 1.57 9.02 -9.44
CA ARG A 59 1.10 10.08 -10.34
C ARG A 59 0.16 11.06 -9.68
N GLN A 60 -0.66 10.60 -8.74
CA GLN A 60 -1.60 11.48 -8.05
C GLN A 60 -0.88 12.56 -7.23
N LEU A 61 0.08 12.18 -6.38
CA LEU A 61 0.85 13.13 -5.59
C LEU A 61 1.66 14.06 -6.51
N ARG A 62 2.35 13.51 -7.51
CA ARG A 62 3.12 14.29 -8.48
C ARG A 62 2.25 15.31 -9.24
N SER A 63 1.06 14.91 -9.70
CA SER A 63 0.13 15.80 -10.39
C SER A 63 -0.37 16.93 -9.49
N ASN A 64 -0.64 16.62 -8.21
CA ASN A 64 -1.05 17.63 -7.24
C ASN A 64 0.05 18.67 -7.01
N VAL A 65 1.31 18.23 -6.81
CA VAL A 65 2.45 19.14 -6.63
C VAL A 65 2.71 19.99 -7.88
N VAL A 66 2.56 19.43 -9.10
CA VAL A 66 2.67 20.18 -10.36
C VAL A 66 1.57 21.24 -10.47
N SER A 67 0.35 20.91 -10.06
CA SER A 67 -0.76 21.87 -10.05
C SER A 67 -0.51 23.02 -9.08
N GLU A 68 0.01 22.69 -7.91
CA GLU A 68 0.40 23.67 -6.88
C GLU A 68 1.52 24.57 -7.39
N MET A 69 2.56 24.00 -8.00
CA MET A 69 3.66 24.76 -8.58
C MET A 69 3.16 25.81 -9.61
N ARG A 70 2.24 25.42 -10.48
CA ARG A 70 1.67 26.36 -11.47
C ARG A 70 0.88 27.49 -10.80
N MET A 71 0.16 27.21 -9.74
CA MET A 71 -0.54 28.22 -8.94
C MET A 71 0.47 29.19 -8.31
N LEU A 72 1.52 28.67 -7.68
CA LEU A 72 2.58 29.45 -7.05
C LEU A 72 3.36 30.31 -8.07
N GLU A 73 3.64 29.80 -9.29
CA GLU A 73 4.26 30.57 -10.37
C GLU A 73 3.39 31.75 -10.83
N LYS A 74 2.05 31.60 -10.77
CA LYS A 74 1.13 32.70 -11.05
C LYS A 74 1.22 33.76 -9.93
N LEU A 75 1.22 33.35 -8.67
CA LEU A 75 1.34 34.25 -7.53
C LEU A 75 2.71 34.95 -7.48
N GLU A 76 3.80 34.28 -7.83
CA GLU A 76 5.12 34.88 -7.95
C GLU A 76 5.15 36.01 -8.97
N ARG A 77 4.55 35.78 -10.15
CA ARG A 77 4.44 36.84 -11.19
C ARG A 77 3.63 38.04 -10.72
N GLN A 78 2.57 37.82 -9.96
CA GLN A 78 1.78 38.89 -9.35
C GLN A 78 2.62 39.65 -8.31
N ALA A 79 3.31 38.93 -7.41
CA ALA A 79 4.18 39.52 -6.41
C ALA A 79 5.35 40.33 -7.01
N ALA A 80 5.92 39.86 -8.13
CA ALA A 80 6.97 40.57 -8.85
C ALA A 80 6.46 41.86 -9.52
N ALA A 81 5.22 41.89 -9.97
CA ALA A 81 4.60 43.10 -10.57
C ALA A 81 4.24 44.17 -9.52
N THR A 82 4.00 43.75 -8.27
CA THR A 82 3.65 44.66 -7.15
C THR A 82 4.89 45.17 -6.38
N SER A 83 6.07 44.58 -6.65
CA SER A 83 7.32 45.01 -5.98
C SER A 83 7.79 46.39 -6.50
N PRO A 84 8.14 47.39 -5.64
CA PRO A 84 8.52 48.75 -6.03
C PRO A 84 9.93 48.82 -6.67
N GLY A 85 10.14 48.17 -7.78
CA GLY A 85 11.41 48.13 -8.53
C GLY A 85 11.28 48.17 -10.03
N GLY A 86 10.07 48.27 -10.58
CA GLY A 86 9.79 48.48 -12.01
C GLY A 86 9.84 49.97 -12.32
N ASP A 87 10.88 50.40 -13.02
CA ASP A 87 11.11 51.72 -13.58
C ASP A 87 9.93 52.12 -14.49
N ASN A 88 8.89 52.82 -13.97
CA ASN A 88 8.02 53.68 -14.74
C ASN A 88 7.40 54.76 -13.82
N GLY A 89 7.86 55.93 -14.08
CA GLY A 89 7.72 57.21 -13.46
C GLY A 89 6.34 57.70 -13.03
N GLU A 90 6.44 58.73 -12.19
CA GLU A 90 5.50 59.77 -11.83
C GLU A 90 4.48 59.42 -10.72
N GLY A 91 4.77 60.03 -9.59
CA GLY A 91 4.01 59.99 -8.32
C GLY A 91 2.53 60.30 -8.44
N LYS A 92 1.75 59.48 -7.75
CA LYS A 92 0.44 59.84 -7.21
C LYS A 92 0.43 59.59 -5.71
N ASP A 93 0.31 60.67 -4.96
CA ASP A 93 0.04 60.63 -3.53
C ASP A 93 -1.37 60.04 -3.33
N GLY A 94 -1.45 58.80 -2.83
CA GLY A 94 -2.72 58.10 -2.54
C GLY A 94 -2.72 56.59 -2.70
N GLU A 95 -1.65 55.94 -3.19
CA GLU A 95 -1.64 54.51 -3.56
C GLU A 95 -1.08 53.58 -2.45
N GLY A 96 -0.65 54.09 -1.29
CA GLY A 96 -0.02 53.29 -0.24
C GLY A 96 -0.91 52.22 0.39
N ASP A 97 -2.16 52.52 0.64
CA ASP A 97 -3.10 51.61 1.30
C ASP A 97 -3.54 50.45 0.37
N ASP A 98 -3.68 50.73 -0.94
CA ASP A 98 -4.08 49.73 -1.93
C ASP A 98 -2.93 48.72 -2.25
N GLU A 99 -1.67 49.16 -2.18
CA GLU A 99 -0.48 48.30 -2.37
C GLU A 99 -0.25 47.38 -1.16
N GLU A 100 -0.46 47.89 0.04
CA GLU A 100 -0.35 47.11 1.28
C GLU A 100 -1.46 46.07 1.36
N GLU A 101 -2.71 46.42 1.04
CA GLU A 101 -3.82 45.46 0.96
C GLU A 101 -3.60 44.38 -0.09
N SER A 102 -3.05 44.73 -1.26
CA SER A 102 -2.70 43.80 -2.31
C SER A 102 -1.60 42.80 -1.87
N SER A 103 -0.57 43.30 -1.17
CA SER A 103 0.51 42.48 -0.60
C SER A 103 -0.01 41.49 0.44
N LEU A 104 -0.89 41.93 1.34
CA LEU A 104 -1.53 41.09 2.36
C LEU A 104 -2.39 39.98 1.71
N ARG A 105 -3.16 40.30 0.67
CA ARG A 105 -3.95 39.30 -0.09
C ARG A 105 -3.06 38.24 -0.73
N LEU A 106 -1.91 38.62 -1.29
CA LEU A 106 -0.93 37.70 -1.84
C LEU A 106 -0.32 36.79 -0.78
N ILE A 107 0.05 37.33 0.39
CA ILE A 107 0.56 36.55 1.53
C ILE A 107 -0.49 35.52 1.98
N HIS A 108 -1.76 35.94 2.11
CA HIS A 108 -2.84 35.02 2.45
C HIS A 108 -3.03 33.92 1.41
N ALA A 109 -2.95 34.23 0.13
CA ALA A 109 -3.04 33.25 -0.95
C ALA A 109 -1.88 32.26 -0.92
N LEU A 110 -0.65 32.71 -0.65
CA LEU A 110 0.53 31.87 -0.51
C LEU A 110 0.46 30.97 0.74
N ARG A 111 -0.01 31.50 1.87
CA ARG A 111 -0.20 30.74 3.12
C ARG A 111 -1.31 29.70 3.04
N SER A 112 -2.29 29.90 2.14
CA SER A 112 -3.35 28.91 1.86
C SER A 112 -2.93 27.81 0.87
N SER A 113 -1.67 27.75 0.45
CA SER A 113 -1.10 26.70 -0.38
C SER A 113 -1.26 25.30 0.25
N ASN A 114 -1.55 24.31 -0.60
CA ASN A 114 -1.59 22.90 -0.16
C ASN A 114 -0.19 22.26 -0.09
N LEU A 115 0.86 22.98 -0.44
CA LEU A 115 2.22 22.45 -0.46
C LEU A 115 2.68 21.85 0.88
N PRO A 116 2.38 22.48 2.05
CA PRO A 116 2.71 21.89 3.35
C PRO A 116 2.12 20.50 3.55
N PHE A 117 0.90 20.27 3.08
CA PHE A 117 0.26 18.95 3.13
C PHE A 117 0.98 17.94 2.22
N TYR A 118 1.30 18.31 0.98
CA TYR A 118 2.01 17.40 0.06
C TYR A 118 3.42 17.09 0.54
N ALA A 119 4.11 18.08 1.11
CA ALA A 119 5.41 17.89 1.75
C ALA A 119 5.33 16.93 2.95
N ALA A 120 4.28 17.08 3.79
CA ALA A 120 4.04 16.18 4.90
C ALA A 120 3.78 14.75 4.43
N VAL A 121 2.90 14.54 3.44
CA VAL A 121 2.61 13.22 2.86
C VAL A 121 3.89 12.55 2.35
N TRP A 122 4.70 13.27 1.58
CA TRP A 122 5.94 12.73 1.04
C TRP A 122 7.00 12.45 2.13
N THR A 123 7.13 13.33 3.10
CA THR A 123 8.07 13.16 4.23
C THR A 123 7.70 11.96 5.09
N ILE A 124 6.41 11.81 5.41
CA ILE A 124 5.90 10.67 6.19
C ILE A 124 6.12 9.37 5.41
N ALA A 125 5.83 9.35 4.11
CA ALA A 125 6.13 8.18 3.28
C ALA A 125 7.61 7.79 3.37
N LYS A 126 8.53 8.73 3.14
CA LYS A 126 9.98 8.48 3.20
C LYS A 126 10.49 8.00 4.55
N ARG A 127 9.88 8.44 5.66
CA ARG A 127 10.42 8.18 7.00
C ARG A 127 9.80 6.98 7.70
N SER A 128 8.52 6.71 7.45
CA SER A 128 7.76 5.76 8.26
C SER A 128 6.96 4.72 7.47
N CYS A 129 7.04 4.70 6.14
CA CYS A 129 6.38 3.70 5.32
C CYS A 129 7.37 2.76 4.64
N GLU A 130 6.96 1.53 4.40
CA GLU A 130 7.68 0.54 3.61
C GLU A 130 6.77 0.02 2.51
N GLY A 131 7.35 -0.40 1.37
CA GLY A 131 6.59 -1.08 0.33
C GLY A 131 5.41 -0.25 -0.20
N LEU A 132 5.69 0.95 -0.72
CA LEU A 132 4.69 1.88 -1.23
C LEU A 132 3.89 1.28 -2.39
N VAL A 133 2.56 1.40 -2.31
CA VAL A 133 1.63 0.98 -3.38
C VAL A 133 1.06 2.18 -4.11
N ALA A 134 0.57 3.20 -3.38
CA ALA A 134 -0.06 4.34 -4.02
C ALA A 134 -0.12 5.56 -3.10
N PHE A 135 -0.18 6.75 -3.72
CA PHE A 135 -0.65 7.96 -3.08
C PHE A 135 -2.06 8.33 -3.53
N GLY A 136 -2.89 8.82 -2.61
CA GLY A 136 -4.20 9.39 -2.90
C GLY A 136 -5.21 8.38 -3.47
N LYS A 137 -5.30 7.19 -2.89
CA LYS A 137 -6.20 6.14 -3.36
C LYS A 137 -7.56 6.18 -2.67
N ARG A 138 -8.66 6.09 -3.44
CA ARG A 138 -10.02 6.01 -2.92
C ARG A 138 -10.44 4.56 -2.70
N PHE A 139 -11.08 4.32 -1.54
CA PHE A 139 -11.69 3.05 -1.19
C PHE A 139 -13.18 3.27 -0.94
N TYR A 140 -13.99 2.26 -1.29
CA TYR A 140 -15.44 2.34 -1.28
C TYR A 140 -16.00 1.25 -0.37
N TRP A 141 -17.11 1.55 0.30
CA TRP A 141 -17.89 0.56 1.04
C TRP A 141 -19.39 0.76 0.83
N ASP A 142 -20.15 -0.31 1.05
CA ASP A 142 -21.59 -0.34 0.97
C ASP A 142 -22.16 -0.45 2.40
N GLU A 143 -23.03 0.44 2.84
CA GLU A 143 -23.61 0.45 4.20
C GLU A 143 -24.60 -0.70 4.47
N GLY A 144 -24.93 -1.53 3.49
CA GLY A 144 -26.04 -2.48 3.54
C GLY A 144 -25.68 -3.97 3.66
N ARG A 145 -24.42 -4.38 3.85
CA ARG A 145 -24.04 -5.81 3.73
C ARG A 145 -23.91 -6.61 5.03
N HIS A 146 -24.31 -6.10 6.17
CA HIS A 146 -24.25 -6.85 7.44
C HIS A 146 -25.56 -7.56 7.86
N ALA A 147 -26.60 -7.57 7.02
CA ALA A 147 -27.79 -8.38 7.27
C ALA A 147 -27.71 -9.69 6.49
N LYS A 148 -27.80 -10.82 7.21
CA LYS A 148 -27.99 -12.17 6.64
C LYS A 148 -29.26 -12.18 5.80
N ASP A 149 -29.12 -11.98 4.49
CA ASP A 149 -30.27 -12.07 3.57
C ASP A 149 -30.35 -13.46 2.95
N SER A 150 -31.52 -14.07 3.06
CA SER A 150 -31.88 -15.31 2.36
C SER A 150 -31.76 -15.15 0.84
N ASP A 151 -31.44 -16.23 0.13
CA ASP A 151 -31.18 -16.25 -1.32
C ASP A 151 -32.27 -15.61 -2.19
N GLU A 152 -33.53 -15.59 -1.73
CA GLU A 152 -34.66 -14.95 -2.43
C GLU A 152 -34.58 -13.42 -2.45
N ALA A 153 -34.11 -12.80 -1.36
CA ALA A 153 -33.91 -11.34 -1.29
C ALA A 153 -32.76 -10.88 -2.20
N ALA A 154 -31.72 -11.70 -2.38
CA ALA A 154 -30.60 -11.41 -3.25
C ALA A 154 -30.97 -11.42 -4.74
N ALA A 155 -31.87 -12.31 -5.17
CA ALA A 155 -32.38 -12.37 -6.54
C ALA A 155 -33.22 -11.14 -6.90
N LYS A 156 -34.15 -10.75 -6.00
CA LYS A 156 -35.01 -9.57 -6.18
C LYS A 156 -34.24 -8.26 -6.22
N ARG A 157 -33.17 -8.14 -5.41
CA ARG A 157 -32.27 -6.98 -5.42
C ARG A 157 -31.40 -6.88 -6.68
N ARG A 158 -31.08 -8.00 -7.36
CA ARG A 158 -30.36 -7.98 -8.66
C ARG A 158 -31.21 -7.39 -9.79
N GLU A 159 -32.53 -7.57 -9.78
CA GLU A 159 -33.45 -6.96 -10.73
C GLU A 159 -33.69 -5.48 -10.42
N ASP A 160 -33.91 -5.10 -9.16
CA ASP A 160 -34.04 -3.70 -8.72
C ASP A 160 -32.76 -2.89 -8.95
N ARG A 161 -31.58 -3.52 -8.85
CA ARG A 161 -30.29 -2.88 -9.10
C ARG A 161 -30.06 -2.49 -10.56
N LYS A 162 -30.63 -3.23 -11.53
CA LYS A 162 -30.60 -2.86 -12.95
C LYS A 162 -31.45 -1.62 -13.25
N GLN A 163 -32.51 -1.40 -12.47
CA GLN A 163 -33.38 -0.22 -12.63
C GLN A 163 -32.87 1.02 -11.86
N ARG A 164 -32.09 0.85 -10.80
CA ARG A 164 -31.53 1.94 -9.97
C ARG A 164 -30.07 2.31 -10.29
N ALA A 165 -29.52 1.88 -11.41
CA ALA A 165 -28.12 2.08 -11.80
C ALA A 165 -27.67 3.55 -11.97
N GLY A 166 -28.46 4.53 -11.55
CA GLY A 166 -28.19 5.95 -11.67
C GLY A 166 -27.96 6.73 -10.38
N MET A 167 -28.12 6.16 -9.17
CA MET A 167 -28.21 7.01 -7.98
C MET A 167 -27.70 6.44 -6.64
N ASP A 168 -26.96 5.34 -6.66
CA ASP A 168 -26.35 4.84 -5.41
C ASP A 168 -24.96 5.48 -5.26
N LYS A 169 -24.87 6.60 -4.53
CA LYS A 169 -23.61 7.22 -4.13
C LYS A 169 -22.93 6.29 -3.12
N ARG A 170 -22.08 5.38 -3.59
CA ARG A 170 -21.22 4.58 -2.72
C ARG A 170 -20.40 5.54 -1.86
N LYS A 171 -20.44 5.36 -0.55
CA LYS A 171 -19.56 6.08 0.36
C LYS A 171 -18.10 5.71 0.05
N SER A 172 -17.21 6.68 0.13
CA SER A 172 -15.80 6.49 -0.19
C SER A 172 -14.91 7.35 0.69
N VAL A 173 -13.72 6.85 0.99
CA VAL A 173 -12.68 7.58 1.71
C VAL A 173 -11.40 7.66 0.89
N LEU A 174 -10.69 8.78 0.99
CA LEU A 174 -9.39 9.00 0.38
C LEU A 174 -8.30 8.66 1.37
N VAL A 175 -7.48 7.69 1.05
CA VAL A 175 -6.27 7.30 1.78
C VAL A 175 -5.07 8.01 1.15
N ASP A 176 -4.29 8.74 1.96
CA ASP A 176 -3.19 9.56 1.42
C ASP A 176 -1.99 8.71 1.00
N ILE A 177 -1.64 7.67 1.81
CA ILE A 177 -0.56 6.73 1.51
C ILE A 177 -1.05 5.31 1.72
N VAL A 178 -0.88 4.47 0.72
CA VAL A 178 -1.10 3.01 0.80
C VAL A 178 0.26 2.34 0.76
N ALA A 179 0.65 1.69 1.84
CA ALA A 179 1.96 1.09 2.07
C ALA A 179 1.86 -0.38 2.48
N ASP A 180 2.99 -1.03 2.78
CA ASP A 180 3.13 -2.43 3.17
C ASP A 180 2.35 -3.37 2.24
N GLU A 181 2.56 -3.15 0.92
CA GLU A 181 1.87 -3.92 -0.14
C GLU A 181 0.32 -3.85 -0.06
N GLY A 182 -0.21 -2.79 0.54
CA GLY A 182 -1.66 -2.54 0.70
C GLY A 182 -2.21 -2.84 2.08
N GLU A 183 -1.41 -3.40 2.98
CA GLU A 183 -1.83 -3.75 4.35
C GLU A 183 -1.77 -2.59 5.34
N GLU A 184 -1.20 -1.45 4.94
CA GLU A 184 -1.18 -0.23 5.74
C GLU A 184 -1.77 0.94 4.97
N TRP A 185 -2.70 1.64 5.61
CA TRP A 185 -3.34 2.85 5.12
C TRP A 185 -3.00 4.02 6.04
N VAL A 186 -2.34 5.02 5.51
CA VAL A 186 -1.93 6.19 6.27
C VAL A 186 -2.77 7.39 5.85
N LYS A 187 -3.37 8.06 6.83
CA LYS A 187 -4.03 9.34 6.69
C LYS A 187 -3.16 10.42 7.32
N VAL A 188 -2.86 11.45 6.56
CA VAL A 188 -2.09 12.59 7.03
C VAL A 188 -3.03 13.76 7.30
N SER A 189 -2.93 14.37 8.48
CA SER A 189 -3.67 15.57 8.80
C SER A 189 -2.71 16.66 9.26
N THR A 190 -2.73 17.81 8.60
CA THR A 190 -1.94 18.98 8.97
C THR A 190 -2.74 19.99 9.80
N VAL A 191 -3.83 19.53 10.43
CA VAL A 191 -4.65 20.34 11.33
C VAL A 191 -3.81 20.81 12.53
N SER A 192 -3.95 22.07 12.92
CA SER A 192 -3.33 22.61 14.12
C SER A 192 -4.24 22.45 15.35
N GLU A 193 -3.64 22.47 16.54
CA GLU A 193 -4.39 22.46 17.81
C GLU A 193 -5.46 23.57 17.84
N SER A 194 -5.08 24.81 17.47
CA SER A 194 -6.01 25.94 17.45
C SER A 194 -7.21 25.74 16.52
N ARG A 195 -6.99 25.13 15.34
CA ARG A 195 -8.07 24.87 14.40
C ARG A 195 -9.01 23.78 14.90
N LEU A 196 -8.47 22.75 15.54
CA LEU A 196 -9.26 21.68 16.12
C LEU A 196 -10.10 22.18 17.30
N LEU A 197 -9.51 22.98 18.20
CA LEU A 197 -10.23 23.62 19.29
C LEU A 197 -11.34 24.58 18.78
N PHE A 198 -11.07 25.30 17.69
CA PHE A 198 -12.09 26.16 17.07
C PHE A 198 -13.26 25.34 16.50
N GLU A 199 -12.98 24.20 15.86
CA GLU A 199 -14.01 23.29 15.37
C GLU A 199 -14.85 22.73 16.52
N MET A 200 -14.20 22.31 17.62
CA MET A 200 -14.87 21.85 18.84
C MET A 200 -15.79 22.92 19.42
N ALA A 201 -15.28 24.12 19.58
CA ALA A 201 -16.08 25.23 20.11
C ALA A 201 -17.28 25.55 19.21
N LYS A 202 -17.10 25.54 17.89
CA LYS A 202 -18.18 25.75 16.92
C LYS A 202 -19.28 24.69 17.00
N LYS A 203 -18.92 23.46 17.36
CA LYS A 203 -19.84 22.32 17.50
C LYS A 203 -20.37 22.15 18.93
N GLY A 204 -20.10 23.11 19.83
CA GLY A 204 -20.60 23.09 21.20
C GLY A 204 -19.94 22.06 22.10
N TRP A 205 -18.72 21.65 21.79
CA TRP A 205 -17.95 20.76 22.65
C TRP A 205 -17.51 21.53 23.91
N GLU A 206 -18.20 21.30 25.01
CA GLU A 206 -17.79 21.77 26.34
C GLU A 206 -17.35 20.54 27.16
N ARG A 207 -16.26 20.72 27.90
CA ARG A 207 -15.87 19.74 28.92
C ARG A 207 -16.89 19.89 30.05
N GLY A 208 -17.78 18.90 30.20
CA GLY A 208 -18.74 18.93 31.30
C GLY A 208 -17.98 18.98 32.63
N GLU A 209 -18.00 20.14 33.30
CA GLU A 209 -17.77 20.17 34.74
C GLU A 209 -18.86 19.29 35.36
N GLU A 210 -18.46 18.29 36.13
CA GLU A 210 -19.35 17.35 36.79
C GLU A 210 -20.39 18.16 37.61
N SER A 211 -21.55 18.43 37.04
CA SER A 211 -22.73 18.70 37.87
C SER A 211 -23.15 17.34 38.42
N VAL A 212 -22.70 17.06 39.61
CA VAL A 212 -23.10 15.89 40.39
C VAL A 212 -24.60 16.03 40.68
N THR A 213 -25.43 15.44 39.84
CA THR A 213 -26.81 15.08 40.21
C THR A 213 -26.80 13.62 40.61
N GLU A 214 -27.23 13.37 41.85
CA GLU A 214 -27.12 12.08 42.59
C GLU A 214 -28.01 10.94 42.03
N GLU A 215 -28.34 10.90 40.74
CA GLU A 215 -29.24 9.88 40.15
C GLU A 215 -28.69 9.18 38.89
N ASP A 216 -27.45 9.41 38.48
CA ASP A 216 -26.91 8.69 37.33
C ASP A 216 -26.27 7.36 37.76
N GLU A 217 -26.85 6.26 37.29
CA GLU A 217 -26.31 4.89 37.44
C GLU A 217 -24.86 4.86 36.92
N GLU A 218 -23.92 4.56 37.81
CA GLU A 218 -22.49 4.46 37.50
C GLU A 218 -22.24 3.29 36.55
N GLU A 219 -22.01 3.57 35.26
CA GLU A 219 -21.62 2.59 34.26
C GLU A 219 -20.10 2.41 34.29
N TYR A 220 -19.64 1.24 34.77
CA TYR A 220 -18.24 0.84 34.74
C TYR A 220 -17.99 -0.08 33.53
N ASP A 221 -16.78 -0.01 32.95
CA ASP A 221 -16.34 -0.98 31.97
C ASP A 221 -15.95 -2.32 32.63
N GLU A 222 -15.70 -3.34 31.81
CA GLU A 222 -15.31 -4.68 32.29
C GLU A 222 -14.01 -4.70 33.13
N ASP A 223 -13.21 -3.64 33.08
CA ASP A 223 -11.97 -3.45 33.84
C ASP A 223 -12.16 -2.57 35.09
N GLY A 224 -13.39 -2.15 35.41
CA GLY A 224 -13.71 -1.35 36.59
C GLY A 224 -13.29 0.12 36.54
N GLN A 225 -13.05 0.68 35.35
CA GLN A 225 -12.75 2.09 35.18
C GLN A 225 -14.02 2.88 34.81
N ARG A 226 -14.17 4.06 35.41
CA ARG A 226 -15.29 4.97 35.20
C ARG A 226 -15.27 5.53 33.77
N ARG A 227 -16.27 5.22 32.97
CA ARG A 227 -16.44 5.82 31.63
C ARG A 227 -16.78 7.30 31.77
N LYS A 228 -15.88 8.17 31.35
CA LYS A 228 -16.16 9.60 31.18
C LYS A 228 -16.93 9.81 29.88
N ARG A 229 -18.19 10.19 29.95
CA ARG A 229 -18.95 10.64 28.80
C ARG A 229 -18.69 12.11 28.55
N THR A 230 -18.25 12.46 27.36
CA THR A 230 -18.26 13.84 26.87
C THR A 230 -19.68 14.14 26.40
N ILE A 231 -20.41 14.96 27.15
CA ILE A 231 -21.81 15.30 26.83
C ILE A 231 -21.78 16.49 25.87
N LEU A 232 -22.31 16.30 24.66
CA LEU A 232 -22.68 17.39 23.75
C LEU A 232 -23.91 18.10 24.32
N GLN A 233 -23.78 19.32 24.84
CA GLN A 233 -24.92 20.16 25.18
C GLN A 233 -25.34 20.95 23.93
N ASN A 234 -26.46 20.54 23.35
CA ASN A 234 -27.09 21.26 22.25
C ASN A 234 -27.87 22.45 22.83
N TYR A 235 -27.33 23.65 22.73
CA TYR A 235 -28.05 24.88 23.05
C TYR A 235 -28.80 25.38 21.83
N GLY A 236 -30.06 25.01 21.75
CA GLY A 236 -30.99 25.83 21.02
C GLY A 236 -31.73 25.21 19.87
N SER A 237 -33.00 25.31 20.07
CA SER A 237 -34.05 25.47 19.07
C SER A 237 -34.91 24.24 18.81
N ASP A 238 -36.16 24.51 19.06
CA ASP A 238 -37.34 23.68 18.78
C ASP A 238 -37.29 22.90 17.46
N GLY A 239 -37.38 21.60 17.57
CA GLY A 239 -38.17 20.73 16.70
C GLY A 239 -37.84 20.72 15.20
N GLU A 240 -36.64 20.36 14.80
CA GLU A 240 -36.36 19.69 13.53
C GLU A 240 -35.35 18.58 13.80
N GLU A 241 -35.64 17.36 13.36
CA GLU A 241 -34.70 16.23 13.36
C GLU A 241 -33.48 16.63 12.52
N SER A 242 -32.46 17.25 13.16
CA SER A 242 -31.18 17.49 12.52
C SER A 242 -30.44 16.16 12.43
N ASP A 243 -30.03 15.79 11.23
CA ASP A 243 -29.12 14.66 11.01
C ASP A 243 -27.93 14.78 11.98
N ASP A 244 -27.82 13.87 12.95
CA ASP A 244 -26.73 13.78 13.96
C ASP A 244 -25.32 13.70 13.31
N GLU A 245 -25.25 13.59 11.98
CA GLU A 245 -23.99 13.53 11.21
C GLU A 245 -23.23 14.89 11.13
N ASP A 246 -23.86 16.03 11.43
CA ASP A 246 -23.20 17.35 11.31
C ASP A 246 -22.46 17.79 12.58
N ASP A 247 -22.72 17.16 13.73
CA ASP A 247 -22.13 17.56 15.02
C ASP A 247 -20.80 16.84 15.33
N GLU A 248 -20.47 15.75 14.62
CA GLU A 248 -19.24 14.99 14.83
C GLU A 248 -18.01 15.74 14.27
N ILE A 249 -16.87 15.71 14.99
CA ILE A 249 -15.61 16.31 14.54
C ILE A 249 -15.14 15.63 13.26
N GLU A 250 -14.76 16.43 12.25
CA GLU A 250 -14.39 15.92 10.92
C GLU A 250 -13.30 14.83 10.98
N LEU A 251 -12.34 14.98 11.90
CA LEU A 251 -11.24 14.03 12.07
C LEU A 251 -11.73 12.68 12.62
N VAL A 252 -12.71 12.71 13.55
CA VAL A 252 -13.33 11.50 14.13
C VAL A 252 -14.19 10.79 13.08
N LYS A 253 -15.05 11.54 12.37
CA LYS A 253 -15.85 11.03 11.25
C LYS A 253 -14.98 10.36 10.19
N LEU A 254 -13.85 10.98 9.86
CA LEU A 254 -12.89 10.42 8.91
C LEU A 254 -12.28 9.10 9.42
N ALA A 255 -11.98 8.99 10.72
CA ALA A 255 -11.47 7.75 11.32
C ALA A 255 -12.51 6.61 11.25
N ALA A 256 -13.78 6.91 11.56
CA ALA A 256 -14.89 5.98 11.42
C ALA A 256 -15.05 5.50 9.98
N ASP A 257 -15.01 6.40 9.00
CA ASP A 257 -15.13 6.08 7.58
C ASP A 257 -13.93 5.26 7.07
N MET A 258 -12.71 5.60 7.49
CA MET A 258 -11.52 4.81 7.17
C MET A 258 -11.61 3.40 7.75
N ARG A 259 -12.15 3.26 8.96
CA ARG A 259 -12.36 1.94 9.56
C ARG A 259 -13.42 1.13 8.82
N LYS A 260 -14.55 1.74 8.41
CA LYS A 260 -15.57 1.09 7.58
C LYS A 260 -14.99 0.61 6.25
N ALA A 261 -14.23 1.46 5.57
CA ALA A 261 -13.58 1.11 4.31
C ALA A 261 -12.51 0.01 4.48
N SER A 262 -11.72 0.08 5.56
CA SER A 262 -10.73 -0.95 5.89
C SER A 262 -11.40 -2.31 6.12
N ARG A 263 -12.51 -2.37 6.88
CA ARG A 263 -13.29 -3.59 7.10
C ARG A 263 -13.94 -4.13 5.83
N ALA A 264 -14.26 -3.27 4.88
CA ALA A 264 -14.77 -3.68 3.56
C ALA A 264 -13.68 -4.17 2.61
N THR A 265 -12.42 -4.00 2.96
CA THR A 265 -11.27 -4.37 2.13
C THR A 265 -10.43 -5.43 2.83
N ARG A 266 -9.96 -6.43 2.06
CA ARG A 266 -9.00 -7.42 2.55
C ARG A 266 -7.80 -7.47 1.61
N VAL A 267 -6.64 -7.54 2.22
CA VAL A 267 -5.37 -7.79 1.56
C VAL A 267 -4.78 -9.04 2.19
N ARG A 268 -4.59 -10.10 1.40
CA ARG A 268 -4.08 -11.38 1.91
C ARG A 268 -4.86 -11.89 3.14
N TYR A 269 -6.19 -11.87 3.06
CA TYR A 269 -7.14 -12.32 4.08
C TYR A 269 -7.28 -11.43 5.33
N ARG A 270 -6.48 -10.38 5.49
CA ARG A 270 -6.50 -9.44 6.62
C ARG A 270 -7.02 -8.07 6.20
N HIS A 271 -7.62 -7.36 7.15
CA HIS A 271 -7.98 -5.97 6.95
C HIS A 271 -6.75 -5.07 7.02
N PRO A 272 -6.65 -4.05 6.17
CA PRO A 272 -5.59 -3.05 6.27
C PRO A 272 -5.59 -2.37 7.64
N ARG A 273 -4.41 -2.14 8.18
CA ARG A 273 -4.20 -1.33 9.38
C ARG A 273 -4.33 0.13 9.01
N VAL A 274 -5.09 0.88 9.80
CA VAL A 274 -5.29 2.32 9.60
C VAL A 274 -4.42 3.08 10.58
N ARG A 275 -3.64 4.03 10.06
CA ARG A 275 -2.76 4.92 10.83
C ARG A 275 -3.02 6.37 10.47
N PHE A 276 -3.27 7.21 11.47
CA PHE A 276 -3.34 8.65 11.35
C PHE A 276 -2.03 9.27 11.80
N VAL A 277 -1.49 10.19 11.02
CA VAL A 277 -0.29 10.96 11.36
C VAL A 277 -0.67 12.43 11.39
N ILE A 278 -0.55 13.06 12.57
CA ILE A 278 -0.99 14.44 12.85
C ILE A 278 0.21 15.23 13.38
N PRO A 279 1.09 15.73 12.50
CA PRO A 279 2.38 16.30 12.90
C PRO A 279 2.28 17.52 13.82
N LYS A 280 1.23 18.34 13.66
CA LYS A 280 1.07 19.63 14.35
C LYS A 280 0.38 19.54 15.71
N ILE A 281 0.00 18.36 16.15
CA ILE A 281 -0.62 18.12 17.45
C ILE A 281 0.40 17.45 18.36
N MET A 282 0.52 17.95 19.59
CA MET A 282 1.34 17.35 20.64
C MET A 282 0.43 16.72 21.69
N GLU A 283 0.48 15.41 21.82
CA GLU A 283 -0.29 14.67 22.82
C GLU A 283 0.14 15.04 24.24
N GLY A 284 -0.83 15.14 25.15
CA GLY A 284 -0.61 15.54 26.55
C GLY A 284 -0.56 17.06 26.80
N ARG A 285 -0.73 17.88 25.75
CA ARG A 285 -0.69 19.35 25.88
C ARG A 285 -2.08 19.94 26.16
N VAL A 286 -3.10 19.43 25.47
CA VAL A 286 -4.48 19.92 25.55
C VAL A 286 -5.41 18.72 25.79
N PRO A 287 -6.00 18.60 27.01
CA PRO A 287 -6.81 17.43 27.35
C PRO A 287 -7.98 17.16 26.41
N GLU A 288 -8.64 18.22 25.94
CA GLU A 288 -9.78 18.11 25.02
C GLU A 288 -9.36 17.50 23.68
N ILE A 289 -8.14 17.80 23.22
CA ILE A 289 -7.57 17.19 22.00
C ILE A 289 -7.20 15.72 22.27
N ASP A 290 -6.67 15.43 23.45
CA ASP A 290 -6.34 14.05 23.83
C ASP A 290 -7.60 13.15 23.86
N ASP A 291 -8.75 13.69 24.29
CA ASP A 291 -10.03 12.99 24.24
C ASP A 291 -10.43 12.64 22.79
N ILE A 292 -10.27 13.57 21.83
CA ILE A 292 -10.48 13.30 20.41
C ILE A 292 -9.52 12.23 19.88
N LEU A 293 -8.23 12.30 20.25
CA LEU A 293 -7.25 11.31 19.82
C LEU A 293 -7.60 9.91 20.36
N ASN A 294 -8.12 9.83 21.59
CA ASN A 294 -8.57 8.60 22.20
C ASN A 294 -9.84 8.06 21.53
N GLU A 295 -10.76 8.92 21.14
CA GLU A 295 -11.94 8.53 20.36
C GLU A 295 -11.55 7.95 18.99
N ILE A 296 -10.61 8.59 18.28
CA ILE A 296 -10.05 8.05 17.03
C ILE A 296 -9.43 6.66 17.25
N ARG A 297 -8.68 6.48 18.35
CA ARG A 297 -8.10 5.17 18.74
C ARG A 297 -9.18 4.13 19.05
N GLY A 298 -10.32 4.56 19.58
CA GLY A 298 -11.49 3.70 19.83
C GLY A 298 -12.03 3.01 18.58
N TYR A 299 -11.84 3.59 17.40
CA TYR A 299 -12.13 2.91 16.12
C TYR A 299 -11.07 1.86 15.71
N GLY A 300 -10.04 1.62 16.52
CA GLY A 300 -8.93 0.72 16.20
C GLY A 300 -7.97 1.31 15.18
N VAL A 301 -7.81 2.62 15.19
CA VAL A 301 -6.88 3.40 14.38
C VAL A 301 -5.64 3.72 15.22
N THR A 302 -4.45 3.52 14.66
CA THR A 302 -3.21 3.99 15.29
C THR A 302 -3.04 5.49 15.05
N VAL A 303 -2.75 6.26 16.09
CA VAL A 303 -2.54 7.71 15.99
C VAL A 303 -1.11 8.08 16.36
N GLU A 304 -0.41 8.79 15.48
CA GLU A 304 0.92 9.34 15.69
C GLU A 304 0.84 10.88 15.68
N CYS A 305 1.23 11.50 16.77
CA CYS A 305 1.26 12.94 16.95
C CYS A 305 2.70 13.47 17.05
N GLY A 306 2.90 14.78 16.84
CA GLY A 306 4.19 15.45 17.02
C GLY A 306 5.30 14.95 16.11
N THR A 307 4.98 14.27 15.01
CA THR A 307 5.97 13.79 14.04
C THR A 307 6.66 14.96 13.37
N SER A 308 7.99 14.98 13.41
CA SER A 308 8.78 16.03 12.74
C SER A 308 8.53 16.01 11.24
N VAL A 309 7.83 17.01 10.75
CA VAL A 309 7.65 17.28 9.32
C VAL A 309 8.26 18.65 9.04
N PRO A 310 9.07 18.76 7.98
CA PRO A 310 9.70 20.02 7.64
C PRO A 310 8.66 21.13 7.37
N ASP A 311 8.90 22.32 7.88
CA ASP A 311 8.08 23.48 7.56
C ASP A 311 8.52 24.11 6.24
N VAL A 312 7.70 23.92 5.21
CA VAL A 312 7.95 24.47 3.86
C VAL A 312 7.74 25.99 3.80
N MET A 313 7.01 26.57 4.78
CA MET A 313 6.74 28.01 4.82
C MET A 313 7.94 28.83 5.30
N THR A 314 8.70 28.31 6.25
CA THR A 314 9.91 28.98 6.76
C THR A 314 11.12 28.78 5.86
N GLY A 315 11.07 27.81 4.96
CA GLY A 315 12.19 27.49 4.07
C GLY A 315 13.41 26.88 4.78
N GLU A 316 13.25 26.42 6.03
CA GLU A 316 14.33 25.78 6.81
C GLU A 316 14.82 24.46 6.21
N ILE A 317 14.09 23.94 5.22
CA ILE A 317 14.44 22.71 4.54
C ILE A 317 15.39 22.98 3.40
N ASP A 318 16.62 22.48 3.54
CA ASP A 318 17.59 22.34 2.44
C ASP A 318 17.72 23.59 1.53
N GLN A 319 17.85 24.79 2.12
CA GLN A 319 18.11 26.03 1.35
C GLN A 319 19.35 25.93 0.42
N GLY A 320 20.18 24.91 0.59
CA GLY A 320 21.37 24.66 -0.22
C GLY A 320 21.27 23.48 -1.19
N ARG A 321 20.19 22.71 -1.18
CA ARG A 321 20.07 21.53 -2.06
C ARG A 321 19.55 21.92 -3.43
N ASP A 322 20.36 21.65 -4.46
CA ASP A 322 19.95 21.84 -5.84
C ASP A 322 18.96 20.72 -6.25
N PRO A 323 17.71 21.05 -6.65
CA PRO A 323 16.77 20.07 -7.15
C PRO A 323 17.29 19.22 -8.30
N SER A 324 18.25 19.73 -9.10
CA SER A 324 18.83 19.00 -10.23
C SER A 324 19.85 17.93 -9.82
N SER A 325 20.33 17.94 -8.57
CA SER A 325 21.35 17.02 -8.07
C SER A 325 20.79 15.83 -7.25
N VAL A 326 19.48 15.70 -7.15
CA VAL A 326 18.83 14.67 -6.32
C VAL A 326 18.98 13.29 -6.94
N THR A 327 19.64 12.36 -6.21
CA THR A 327 19.78 10.95 -6.60
C THR A 327 19.01 10.01 -5.66
N PRO A 328 18.53 8.85 -6.14
CA PRO A 328 17.83 7.88 -5.29
C PRO A 328 18.68 7.37 -4.12
N GLU A 329 19.99 7.24 -4.32
CA GLU A 329 20.95 6.75 -3.31
C GLU A 329 21.06 7.74 -2.14
N GLU A 330 21.12 9.04 -2.42
CA GLU A 330 21.18 10.10 -1.40
C GLU A 330 19.90 10.18 -0.58
N LEU A 331 18.74 9.86 -1.18
CA LEU A 331 17.46 9.90 -0.51
C LEU A 331 17.20 8.70 0.43
N ASN A 332 17.98 7.62 0.28
CA ASN A 332 17.80 6.37 1.04
C ASN A 332 16.34 5.86 1.04
N ILE A 333 15.69 5.90 -0.13
CA ILE A 333 14.27 5.56 -0.32
C ILE A 333 14.02 4.14 -0.85
N ALA A 334 15.03 3.29 -0.85
CA ALA A 334 14.93 1.92 -1.34
C ALA A 334 13.90 1.07 -0.56
N HIS A 335 13.68 1.38 0.72
CA HIS A 335 12.68 0.72 1.56
C HIS A 335 11.23 0.98 1.11
N LEU A 336 10.99 2.04 0.33
CA LEU A 336 9.68 2.30 -0.29
C LEU A 336 9.37 1.36 -1.46
N LEU A 337 10.38 0.67 -2.02
CA LEU A 337 10.11 -0.33 -3.04
C LEU A 337 9.32 -1.50 -2.45
N PRO A 338 8.25 -1.95 -3.12
CA PRO A 338 7.59 -3.18 -2.73
C PRO A 338 8.57 -4.37 -2.74
N ASN A 339 8.58 -5.12 -1.66
CA ASN A 339 9.36 -6.37 -1.57
C ASN A 339 8.42 -7.57 -1.62
N PRO A 340 8.15 -8.16 -2.79
CA PRO A 340 7.22 -9.26 -2.93
C PRO A 340 7.66 -10.53 -2.18
N TYR A 341 8.89 -10.56 -1.69
CA TYR A 341 9.48 -11.71 -0.99
C TYR A 341 9.57 -11.52 0.53
N LYS A 342 9.09 -10.38 1.07
CA LYS A 342 9.15 -10.05 2.52
C LYS A 342 8.56 -11.15 3.41
N ARG A 343 7.53 -11.84 2.92
CA ARG A 343 6.81 -12.90 3.66
C ARG A 343 7.19 -14.31 3.27
N PHE A 344 8.22 -14.47 2.45
CA PHE A 344 8.62 -15.80 2.01
C PHE A 344 9.20 -16.61 3.17
N THR A 345 8.78 -17.86 3.22
CA THR A 345 9.31 -18.85 4.17
C THR A 345 10.70 -19.32 3.75
N PRO A 346 11.55 -19.82 4.68
CA PRO A 346 12.85 -20.38 4.34
C PRO A 346 12.78 -21.56 3.37
N THR A 347 11.65 -22.25 3.34
CA THR A 347 11.31 -23.29 2.38
C THR A 347 10.10 -22.86 1.58
N LEU A 348 10.13 -23.05 0.26
CA LEU A 348 9.05 -22.73 -0.67
C LEU A 348 8.43 -24.00 -1.25
N ASN A 349 7.11 -24.02 -1.32
CA ASN A 349 6.34 -25.04 -2.03
C ASN A 349 6.15 -24.60 -3.48
N VAL A 350 6.66 -25.36 -4.44
CA VAL A 350 6.70 -25.00 -5.86
C VAL A 350 5.60 -25.73 -6.62
N ASP A 351 4.70 -24.96 -7.24
CA ASP A 351 3.64 -25.51 -8.10
C ASP A 351 4.21 -26.04 -9.43
N CYS A 352 3.55 -27.03 -10.02
CA CYS A 352 3.86 -27.63 -11.30
C CYS A 352 4.10 -26.60 -12.43
N THR A 353 3.33 -25.51 -12.43
CA THR A 353 3.47 -24.46 -13.45
C THR A 353 4.82 -23.73 -13.41
N LEU A 354 5.39 -23.55 -12.23
CA LEU A 354 6.72 -22.95 -12.09
C LEU A 354 7.84 -23.97 -12.20
N LEU A 355 7.62 -25.24 -11.81
CA LEU A 355 8.56 -26.31 -12.11
C LEU A 355 8.81 -26.43 -13.63
N LEU A 356 7.74 -26.36 -14.45
CA LEU A 356 7.85 -26.31 -15.90
C LEU A 356 8.60 -25.09 -16.41
N ALA A 357 8.33 -23.91 -15.83
CA ALA A 357 9.02 -22.67 -16.21
C ALA A 357 10.52 -22.73 -15.90
N LEU A 358 10.92 -23.41 -14.81
CA LEU A 358 12.32 -23.58 -14.40
C LEU A 358 13.13 -24.52 -15.32
N VAL A 359 12.48 -25.33 -16.12
CA VAL A 359 13.18 -26.25 -17.04
C VAL A 359 12.97 -25.89 -18.50
N SER A 360 12.04 -25.01 -18.82
CA SER A 360 11.70 -24.63 -20.18
C SER A 360 12.86 -23.98 -20.93
N ASP A 361 13.07 -24.40 -22.18
CA ASP A 361 14.03 -23.76 -23.06
C ASP A 361 13.75 -22.27 -23.26
N LEU A 362 12.47 -21.85 -23.24
CA LEU A 362 12.09 -20.44 -23.29
C LEU A 362 12.72 -19.62 -22.16
N SER A 363 12.88 -20.21 -20.99
CA SER A 363 13.40 -19.52 -19.80
C SER A 363 14.93 -19.49 -19.74
N HIS A 364 15.60 -20.35 -20.51
CA HIS A 364 17.04 -20.56 -20.41
C HIS A 364 17.83 -20.10 -21.62
N PHE A 365 17.23 -20.04 -22.81
CA PHE A 365 17.91 -19.60 -24.02
C PHE A 365 17.46 -18.21 -24.46
N ARG A 366 18.43 -17.35 -24.77
CA ARG A 366 18.18 -15.96 -25.19
C ARG A 366 17.62 -15.86 -26.61
N ASN A 367 18.01 -16.79 -27.48
CA ASN A 367 17.67 -16.75 -28.89
C ASN A 367 16.95 -18.04 -29.31
N ILE A 368 15.65 -18.05 -29.10
CA ILE A 368 14.80 -19.14 -29.61
C ILE A 368 14.16 -18.68 -30.92
N PRO A 369 14.49 -19.29 -32.05
CA PRO A 369 13.90 -18.91 -33.33
C PRO A 369 12.40 -19.20 -33.32
N PRO A 370 11.55 -18.22 -33.65
CA PRO A 370 10.12 -18.46 -33.79
C PRO A 370 9.85 -19.32 -34.99
N LEU A 371 9.44 -20.57 -34.77
CA LEU A 371 9.09 -21.50 -35.85
C LEU A 371 7.63 -21.28 -36.28
N PRO A 372 7.30 -21.43 -37.60
CA PRO A 372 5.95 -21.25 -38.11
C PRO A 372 4.88 -22.16 -37.49
N ASN A 373 5.31 -23.33 -36.99
CA ASN A 373 4.47 -24.32 -36.33
C ASN A 373 4.33 -24.15 -34.82
N HIS A 374 5.02 -23.16 -34.22
CA HIS A 374 4.80 -22.83 -32.81
C HIS A 374 3.40 -22.26 -32.60
N HIS A 375 2.78 -22.67 -31.49
CA HIS A 375 1.51 -22.06 -31.08
C HIS A 375 1.66 -20.55 -30.79
N GLN A 376 0.64 -19.76 -31.08
CA GLN A 376 0.66 -18.31 -30.88
C GLN A 376 1.09 -17.88 -29.43
N ALA A 377 0.78 -18.71 -28.44
CA ALA A 377 1.20 -18.47 -27.06
C ALA A 377 2.74 -18.55 -26.90
N ILE A 378 3.41 -19.46 -27.61
CA ILE A 378 4.88 -19.59 -27.59
C ILE A 378 5.51 -18.35 -28.23
N HIS A 379 5.01 -17.90 -29.39
CA HIS A 379 5.49 -16.66 -30.02
C HIS A 379 5.37 -15.42 -29.08
N LYS A 380 4.28 -15.31 -28.31
CA LYS A 380 4.12 -14.25 -27.31
C LYS A 380 5.14 -14.39 -26.17
N GLN A 381 5.40 -15.63 -25.72
CA GLN A 381 6.35 -15.88 -24.64
C GLN A 381 7.79 -15.61 -25.08
N ILE A 382 8.18 -15.94 -26.32
CA ILE A 382 9.49 -15.58 -26.89
C ILE A 382 9.70 -14.07 -26.83
N LYS A 383 8.74 -13.27 -27.32
CA LYS A 383 8.81 -11.81 -27.27
C LYS A 383 8.88 -11.25 -25.86
N LEU A 384 8.18 -11.85 -24.91
CA LEU A 384 8.25 -11.46 -23.51
C LEU A 384 9.61 -11.78 -22.90
N GLU A 385 10.20 -12.91 -23.26
CA GLU A 385 11.50 -13.33 -22.75
C GLU A 385 12.64 -12.47 -23.30
N GLU A 386 12.57 -12.02 -24.55
CA GLU A 386 13.51 -11.07 -25.15
C GLU A 386 13.52 -9.73 -24.40
N GLN A 387 12.36 -9.27 -23.92
CA GLN A 387 12.23 -8.02 -23.18
C GLN A 387 12.61 -8.16 -21.70
N GLN A 388 12.18 -9.26 -21.09
CA GLN A 388 12.30 -9.48 -19.66
C GLN A 388 12.41 -10.98 -19.33
N PRO A 389 13.63 -11.52 -19.23
CA PRO A 389 13.86 -12.93 -18.93
C PRO A 389 13.25 -13.31 -17.58
N LEU A 390 12.37 -14.33 -17.56
CA LEU A 390 11.61 -14.70 -16.37
C LEU A 390 12.49 -15.21 -15.22
N VAL A 391 13.35 -16.17 -15.54
CA VAL A 391 14.11 -16.89 -14.51
C VAL A 391 15.10 -15.95 -13.78
N PRO A 392 15.96 -15.18 -14.45
CA PRO A 392 16.91 -14.33 -13.76
C PRO A 392 16.26 -13.10 -13.08
N THR A 393 15.11 -12.62 -13.58
CA THR A 393 14.50 -11.39 -13.05
C THR A 393 13.42 -11.64 -12.00
N GLU A 394 12.84 -12.84 -11.93
CA GLU A 394 11.71 -13.12 -11.03
C GLU A 394 11.89 -14.41 -10.22
N LEU A 395 12.16 -15.54 -10.89
CA LEU A 395 12.16 -16.84 -10.20
C LEU A 395 13.41 -17.05 -9.35
N TRP A 396 14.61 -16.80 -9.85
CA TRP A 396 15.82 -16.92 -9.03
C TRP A 396 15.84 -15.95 -7.85
N PRO A 397 15.49 -14.65 -8.01
CA PRO A 397 15.34 -13.76 -6.86
C PRO A 397 14.31 -14.25 -5.83
N ALA A 398 13.17 -14.82 -6.29
CA ALA A 398 12.16 -15.38 -5.40
C ALA A 398 12.66 -16.60 -4.62
N MET A 399 13.54 -17.40 -5.22
CA MET A 399 14.09 -18.66 -4.67
C MET A 399 15.43 -18.46 -3.96
N ASP A 400 15.94 -17.23 -3.91
CA ASP A 400 17.29 -16.93 -3.42
C ASP A 400 17.52 -17.45 -1.99
N GLY A 401 18.51 -18.34 -1.83
CA GLY A 401 18.88 -18.93 -0.55
C GLY A 401 17.82 -19.82 0.13
N ARG A 402 16.69 -20.12 -0.53
CA ARG A 402 15.57 -20.89 0.03
C ARG A 402 15.60 -22.34 -0.40
N GLU A 403 15.16 -23.24 0.50
CA GLU A 403 14.90 -24.62 0.16
C GLU A 403 13.66 -24.72 -0.73
N LEU A 404 13.69 -25.65 -1.70
CA LEU A 404 12.59 -25.87 -2.61
C LEU A 404 12.01 -27.27 -2.40
N LEU A 405 10.70 -27.35 -2.33
CA LEU A 405 9.99 -28.63 -2.34
C LEU A 405 8.78 -28.56 -3.28
N CYS A 406 8.31 -29.72 -3.67
CA CYS A 406 7.06 -29.86 -4.40
C CYS A 406 6.35 -31.17 -3.98
N THR A 407 5.05 -31.22 -4.20
CA THR A 407 4.27 -32.42 -3.94
C THR A 407 4.52 -33.50 -4.99
N LYS A 408 4.33 -34.79 -4.65
CA LYS A 408 4.42 -35.91 -5.58
C LYS A 408 3.56 -35.72 -6.82
N GLU A 409 2.35 -35.17 -6.65
CA GLU A 409 1.40 -34.93 -7.73
C GLU A 409 1.93 -33.87 -8.69
N ALA A 410 2.51 -32.78 -8.18
CA ALA A 410 3.13 -31.72 -8.98
C ALA A 410 4.36 -32.27 -9.74
N ALA A 411 5.22 -32.99 -9.05
CA ALA A 411 6.40 -33.62 -9.65
C ALA A 411 6.03 -34.61 -10.75
N ARG A 412 5.07 -35.52 -10.49
CA ARG A 412 4.55 -36.47 -11.48
C ARG A 412 4.00 -35.74 -12.69
N ARG A 413 3.16 -34.72 -12.50
CA ARG A 413 2.56 -33.99 -13.61
C ARG A 413 3.59 -33.25 -14.45
N MET A 414 4.58 -32.63 -13.82
CA MET A 414 5.70 -32.03 -14.54
C MET A 414 6.42 -33.04 -15.42
N ARG A 415 6.80 -34.23 -14.88
CA ARG A 415 7.48 -35.29 -15.63
C ARG A 415 6.63 -35.78 -16.80
N GLU A 416 5.35 -36.07 -16.58
CA GLU A 416 4.43 -36.49 -17.66
C GLU A 416 4.42 -35.50 -18.84
N ILE A 417 4.42 -34.20 -18.54
CA ILE A 417 4.43 -33.15 -19.57
C ILE A 417 5.79 -33.11 -20.28
N VAL A 418 6.90 -33.12 -19.52
CA VAL A 418 8.25 -33.06 -20.09
C VAL A 418 8.54 -34.32 -20.93
N ASP A 419 8.17 -35.50 -20.46
CA ASP A 419 8.36 -36.76 -21.19
C ASP A 419 7.58 -36.78 -22.51
N THR A 420 6.37 -36.19 -22.50
CA THR A 420 5.50 -36.18 -23.67
C THR A 420 5.96 -35.20 -24.73
N ILE A 421 6.26 -33.96 -24.34
CA ILE A 421 6.50 -32.87 -25.30
C ILE A 421 7.84 -32.16 -25.12
N GLY A 422 8.58 -32.38 -24.03
CA GLY A 422 9.84 -31.69 -23.75
C GLY A 422 10.96 -31.99 -24.73
N THR A 423 11.81 -31.01 -24.97
CA THR A 423 13.08 -31.14 -25.69
C THR A 423 14.09 -31.98 -24.90
N ASP A 424 15.21 -32.35 -25.48
CA ASP A 424 16.25 -33.10 -24.76
C ASP A 424 16.93 -32.24 -23.68
N THR A 425 17.03 -30.92 -23.90
CA THR A 425 17.55 -29.96 -22.92
C THR A 425 16.57 -29.76 -21.75
N GLU A 426 15.28 -29.69 -22.01
CA GLU A 426 14.23 -29.60 -20.99
C GLU A 426 14.17 -30.86 -20.13
N ARG A 427 14.38 -32.05 -20.73
CA ARG A 427 14.48 -33.32 -19.98
C ARG A 427 15.69 -33.35 -19.06
N LYS A 428 16.89 -33.02 -19.57
CA LYS A 428 18.10 -32.98 -18.75
C LYS A 428 18.00 -32.02 -17.60
N ARG A 429 17.41 -30.81 -17.81
CA ARG A 429 17.15 -29.89 -16.70
C ARG A 429 16.15 -30.44 -15.69
N THR A 430 15.15 -31.20 -16.17
CA THR A 430 14.17 -31.85 -15.27
C THR A 430 14.86 -32.90 -14.39
N GLU A 431 15.70 -33.75 -14.96
CA GLU A 431 16.45 -34.79 -14.24
C GLU A 431 17.35 -34.16 -13.16
N MET A 432 18.09 -33.09 -13.49
CA MET A 432 18.91 -32.35 -12.55
C MET A 432 18.07 -31.66 -11.48
N LEU A 433 16.98 -30.96 -11.86
CA LEU A 433 16.11 -30.25 -10.95
C LEU A 433 15.43 -31.17 -9.95
N MET A 434 15.08 -32.40 -10.37
CA MET A 434 14.37 -33.39 -9.56
C MET A 434 15.31 -34.37 -8.86
N GLY A 435 16.63 -34.26 -9.06
CA GLY A 435 17.63 -35.12 -8.43
C GLY A 435 17.55 -36.59 -8.84
N ASP A 436 17.41 -36.87 -10.13
CA ASP A 436 17.32 -38.22 -10.65
C ASP A 436 18.61 -39.03 -10.38
N PRO A 437 18.57 -40.37 -10.41
CA PRO A 437 19.68 -41.23 -9.99
C PRO A 437 21.03 -40.90 -10.64
N GLU A 438 21.03 -40.41 -11.86
CA GLU A 438 22.25 -40.01 -12.58
C GLU A 438 22.97 -38.83 -11.91
N TYR A 439 22.23 -37.96 -11.18
CA TYR A 439 22.75 -36.77 -10.56
C TYR A 439 22.83 -36.82 -9.02
N GLN A 440 22.41 -37.94 -8.38
CA GLN A 440 22.37 -38.10 -6.93
C GLN A 440 23.75 -38.05 -6.23
N GLY A 441 24.82 -38.34 -6.95
CA GLY A 441 26.20 -38.34 -6.42
C GLY A 441 26.89 -36.98 -6.51
N LEU A 442 26.26 -35.99 -7.13
CA LEU A 442 26.84 -34.68 -7.32
C LEU A 442 26.54 -33.75 -6.12
N ASP A 443 27.55 -33.00 -5.74
CA ASP A 443 27.31 -31.86 -4.83
C ASP A 443 26.55 -30.75 -5.56
N ARG A 444 26.08 -29.78 -4.77
CA ARG A 444 25.30 -28.66 -5.32
C ARG A 444 26.08 -27.85 -6.35
N GLU A 445 27.36 -27.65 -6.15
CA GLU A 445 28.20 -26.81 -7.02
C GLU A 445 28.35 -27.50 -8.38
N ALA A 446 28.65 -28.80 -8.41
CA ALA A 446 28.73 -29.58 -9.62
C ALA A 446 27.39 -29.66 -10.37
N LEU A 447 26.27 -29.74 -9.61
CA LEU A 447 24.94 -29.74 -10.20
C LEU A 447 24.61 -28.40 -10.86
N ILE A 448 24.95 -27.27 -10.20
CA ILE A 448 24.79 -25.92 -10.75
C ILE A 448 25.66 -25.72 -11.99
N GLN A 449 26.90 -26.22 -12.01
CA GLN A 449 27.76 -26.14 -13.19
C GLN A 449 27.15 -26.89 -14.38
N LYS A 450 26.63 -28.12 -14.16
CA LYS A 450 25.95 -28.88 -15.23
C LYS A 450 24.66 -28.17 -15.69
N PHE A 451 23.94 -27.57 -14.81
CA PHE A 451 22.75 -26.77 -15.14
C PHE A 451 23.13 -25.54 -15.97
N GLN A 452 24.27 -24.88 -15.62
CA GLN A 452 24.81 -23.76 -16.36
C GLN A 452 25.16 -24.09 -17.83
N GLU A 453 25.61 -25.30 -18.10
CA GLU A 453 25.89 -25.76 -19.48
C GLU A 453 24.64 -25.75 -20.39
N LEU A 454 23.45 -25.76 -19.77
CA LEU A 454 22.15 -25.74 -20.43
C LEU A 454 21.41 -24.40 -20.28
N SER A 455 22.11 -23.31 -19.93
CA SER A 455 21.49 -22.01 -19.75
C SER A 455 22.38 -20.87 -20.25
N ASP A 456 21.82 -19.97 -21.04
CA ASP A 456 22.46 -18.71 -21.47
C ASP A 456 22.47 -17.67 -20.37
N HIS A 457 21.71 -17.88 -19.29
CA HIS A 457 21.67 -17.02 -18.11
C HIS A 457 22.60 -17.57 -17.04
N GLN A 458 23.22 -16.67 -16.27
CA GLN A 458 24.09 -17.07 -15.17
C GLN A 458 23.24 -17.67 -14.04
N VAL A 459 23.41 -18.98 -13.79
CA VAL A 459 22.71 -19.69 -12.72
C VAL A 459 23.28 -19.25 -11.36
N PRO A 460 22.45 -18.83 -10.39
CA PRO A 460 22.94 -18.38 -9.09
C PRO A 460 23.61 -19.51 -8.30
N ALA A 461 24.80 -19.27 -7.77
CA ALA A 461 25.55 -20.26 -6.98
C ALA A 461 24.81 -20.66 -5.68
N GLN A 462 23.98 -19.76 -5.14
CA GLN A 462 23.18 -20.00 -3.95
C GLN A 462 21.84 -20.72 -4.21
N TRP A 463 21.48 -20.97 -5.48
CA TRP A 463 20.24 -21.67 -5.80
C TRP A 463 20.28 -23.12 -5.26
N LYS A 464 19.27 -23.48 -4.49
CA LYS A 464 19.22 -24.75 -3.79
C LYS A 464 18.46 -25.81 -4.61
N ILE A 465 19.20 -26.58 -5.35
CA ILE A 465 18.71 -27.77 -6.08
C ILE A 465 19.43 -29.02 -5.58
N PRO A 466 18.84 -30.21 -5.70
CA PRO A 466 17.54 -30.53 -6.32
C PRO A 466 16.32 -30.12 -5.45
N VAL A 467 15.16 -30.01 -6.11
CA VAL A 467 13.86 -29.79 -5.44
C VAL A 467 13.46 -31.07 -4.70
N LYS A 468 13.10 -30.93 -3.43
CA LYS A 468 12.66 -32.08 -2.61
C LYS A 468 11.22 -32.48 -2.96
N VAL A 469 11.01 -33.73 -3.35
CA VAL A 469 9.66 -34.26 -3.55
C VAL A 469 9.11 -34.85 -2.25
N ILE A 470 7.89 -34.42 -1.87
CA ILE A 470 7.24 -34.84 -0.63
C ILE A 470 5.87 -35.44 -0.89
N ASP A 471 5.43 -36.29 0.04
CA ASP A 471 4.06 -36.77 0.12
C ASP A 471 3.24 -35.79 0.97
N ALA A 472 2.27 -35.10 0.36
CA ALA A 472 1.52 -34.06 1.02
C ALA A 472 0.40 -34.57 1.94
N GLU A 473 -0.02 -35.84 1.81
CA GLU A 473 -1.23 -36.37 2.45
C GLU A 473 -1.15 -36.32 4.00
N ALA A 474 0.00 -36.71 4.54
CA ALA A 474 0.20 -36.72 5.99
C ALA A 474 0.14 -35.31 6.60
N ASP A 475 0.79 -34.34 5.96
CA ASP A 475 0.84 -32.96 6.43
C ASP A 475 -0.52 -32.26 6.28
N ILE A 476 -1.26 -32.52 5.19
CA ILE A 476 -2.63 -32.04 5.01
C ILE A 476 -3.53 -32.61 6.12
N SER A 477 -3.43 -33.91 6.40
CA SER A 477 -4.19 -34.57 7.46
C SER A 477 -3.88 -33.98 8.82
N ALA A 478 -2.59 -33.71 9.12
CA ALA A 478 -2.17 -33.03 10.33
C ALA A 478 -2.73 -31.59 10.39
N GLY A 479 -2.74 -30.88 9.28
CA GLY A 479 -3.33 -29.53 9.17
C GLY A 479 -4.81 -29.46 9.57
N TRP A 480 -5.58 -30.50 9.21
CA TRP A 480 -6.96 -30.65 9.65
C TRP A 480 -7.06 -30.90 11.17
N GLN A 481 -6.21 -31.79 11.69
CA GLN A 481 -6.23 -32.15 13.11
C GLN A 481 -5.88 -30.98 14.04
N ILE A 482 -4.91 -30.15 13.66
CA ILE A 482 -4.51 -28.97 14.45
C ILE A 482 -5.39 -27.74 14.20
N GLY A 483 -6.39 -27.85 13.34
CA GLY A 483 -7.31 -26.76 13.02
C GLY A 483 -6.72 -25.61 12.20
N ARG A 484 -5.62 -25.84 11.50
CA ARG A 484 -5.04 -24.86 10.58
C ARG A 484 -5.85 -24.78 9.28
N LEU A 485 -6.30 -25.94 8.81
CA LEU A 485 -7.31 -26.02 7.76
C LEU A 485 -8.69 -25.92 8.44
N ARG A 486 -9.35 -24.76 8.37
CA ARG A 486 -10.64 -24.48 9.00
C ARG A 486 -11.79 -24.59 8.01
N GLY A 487 -13.01 -24.38 8.46
CA GLY A 487 -14.27 -24.55 7.71
C GLY A 487 -14.22 -24.27 6.20
N PRO A 488 -13.81 -23.08 5.73
CA PRO A 488 -13.70 -22.78 4.29
C PRO A 488 -12.75 -23.68 3.51
N ALA A 489 -11.73 -24.28 4.17
CA ALA A 489 -10.78 -25.17 3.49
C ALA A 489 -11.45 -26.42 2.92
N HIS A 490 -12.58 -26.91 3.51
CA HIS A 490 -13.37 -27.99 2.94
C HIS A 490 -13.96 -27.59 1.60
N LYS A 491 -14.50 -26.36 1.51
CA LYS A 491 -15.04 -25.84 0.25
C LYS A 491 -13.96 -25.62 -0.80
N VAL A 492 -12.80 -25.16 -0.40
CA VAL A 492 -11.63 -25.05 -1.27
C VAL A 492 -11.20 -26.44 -1.78
N GLN A 493 -11.18 -27.44 -0.92
CA GLN A 493 -10.85 -28.83 -1.31
C GLN A 493 -11.81 -29.38 -2.37
N GLU A 494 -13.12 -29.09 -2.26
CA GLU A 494 -14.16 -29.57 -3.19
C GLU A 494 -13.99 -29.01 -4.61
N ILE A 495 -13.50 -27.77 -4.75
CA ILE A 495 -13.40 -27.10 -6.05
C ILE A 495 -12.07 -27.32 -6.76
N LEU A 496 -11.04 -27.81 -6.06
CA LEU A 496 -9.71 -28.00 -6.62
C LEU A 496 -9.53 -29.37 -7.26
N SER A 497 -8.79 -29.42 -8.38
CA SER A 497 -8.27 -30.68 -8.92
C SER A 497 -7.28 -31.33 -7.96
N ASP A 498 -7.04 -32.63 -8.08
CA ASP A 498 -6.14 -33.38 -7.21
C ASP A 498 -4.74 -32.75 -7.08
N ILE A 499 -4.18 -32.28 -8.19
CA ILE A 499 -2.88 -31.62 -8.19
C ILE A 499 -2.94 -30.31 -7.43
N ASN A 500 -3.90 -29.44 -7.76
CA ASN A 500 -4.04 -28.16 -7.09
C ASN A 500 -4.37 -28.35 -5.59
N ARG A 501 -5.17 -29.37 -5.27
CA ARG A 501 -5.46 -29.73 -3.89
C ARG A 501 -4.18 -30.09 -3.12
N SER A 502 -3.35 -30.99 -3.66
CA SER A 502 -2.10 -31.37 -3.01
C SER A 502 -1.18 -30.17 -2.80
N VAL A 503 -1.03 -29.29 -3.79
CA VAL A 503 -0.14 -28.12 -3.73
C VAL A 503 -0.64 -27.05 -2.77
N PHE A 504 -1.88 -26.58 -2.94
CA PHE A 504 -2.37 -25.42 -2.19
C PHE A 504 -2.79 -25.76 -0.76
N LEU A 505 -3.38 -26.94 -0.52
CA LEU A 505 -3.70 -27.36 0.85
C LEU A 505 -2.43 -27.71 1.64
N TYR A 506 -1.41 -28.29 1.00
CA TYR A 506 -0.13 -28.53 1.66
C TYR A 506 0.51 -27.22 2.14
N GLY A 507 0.63 -26.22 1.25
CA GLY A 507 1.14 -24.90 1.63
C GLY A 507 0.34 -24.27 2.76
N TRP A 508 -0.99 -24.39 2.73
CA TRP A 508 -1.87 -23.89 3.78
C TRP A 508 -1.69 -24.65 5.10
N ALA A 509 -1.71 -25.99 5.06
CA ALA A 509 -1.55 -26.83 6.24
C ALA A 509 -0.20 -26.61 6.96
N THR A 510 0.86 -26.43 6.19
CA THR A 510 2.22 -26.24 6.73
C THR A 510 2.57 -24.77 7.02
N GLY A 511 1.82 -23.81 6.45
CA GLY A 511 2.13 -22.39 6.50
C GLY A 511 3.30 -21.97 5.63
N MET A 512 3.69 -22.80 4.69
CA MET A 512 4.71 -22.47 3.71
C MET A 512 4.15 -21.61 2.59
N VAL A 513 4.97 -20.70 2.10
CA VAL A 513 4.60 -19.96 0.89
C VAL A 513 4.61 -20.89 -0.31
N THR A 514 3.48 -20.97 -0.98
CA THR A 514 3.35 -21.64 -2.28
C THR A 514 3.64 -20.64 -3.38
N ILE A 515 4.56 -20.97 -4.28
CA ILE A 515 4.83 -20.16 -5.47
C ILE A 515 4.18 -20.82 -6.69
N SER A 516 3.36 -20.05 -7.42
CA SER A 516 2.58 -20.55 -8.55
C SER A 516 2.40 -19.48 -9.62
N SER A 517 2.11 -19.86 -10.85
CA SER A 517 1.61 -18.93 -11.88
C SER A 517 0.11 -19.09 -12.17
N ASN A 518 -0.57 -19.96 -11.42
CA ASN A 518 -1.99 -20.27 -11.63
C ASN A 518 -2.91 -19.25 -10.93
N ARG A 519 -2.91 -18.01 -11.45
CA ARG A 519 -3.72 -16.92 -10.91
C ARG A 519 -5.21 -17.24 -10.82
N THR A 520 -5.73 -18.02 -11.75
CA THR A 520 -7.16 -18.39 -11.77
C THR A 520 -7.51 -19.21 -10.54
N VAL A 521 -6.72 -20.23 -10.23
CA VAL A 521 -6.93 -21.08 -9.05
C VAL A 521 -6.75 -20.27 -7.77
N VAL A 522 -5.73 -19.40 -7.69
CA VAL A 522 -5.52 -18.56 -6.50
C VAL A 522 -6.72 -17.66 -6.24
N ARG A 523 -7.24 -16.97 -7.25
CA ARG A 523 -8.46 -16.15 -7.11
C ARG A 523 -9.68 -16.97 -6.73
N GLN A 524 -9.81 -18.17 -7.25
CA GLN A 524 -10.90 -19.08 -6.88
C GLN A 524 -10.82 -19.49 -5.41
N ILE A 525 -9.60 -19.79 -4.91
CA ILE A 525 -9.35 -20.08 -3.49
C ILE A 525 -9.73 -18.87 -2.63
N GLU A 526 -9.22 -17.68 -2.96
CA GLU A 526 -9.51 -16.43 -2.24
C GLU A 526 -11.00 -16.15 -2.16
N HIS A 527 -11.69 -16.23 -3.30
CA HIS A 527 -13.14 -16.01 -3.38
C HIS A 527 -13.93 -17.03 -2.53
N THR A 528 -13.58 -18.33 -2.63
CA THR A 528 -14.24 -19.38 -1.85
C THR A 528 -14.03 -19.19 -0.35
N ILE A 529 -12.84 -18.77 0.08
CA ILE A 529 -12.55 -18.46 1.48
C ILE A 529 -13.42 -17.30 1.96
N GLU A 530 -13.48 -16.20 1.21
CA GLU A 530 -14.26 -15.02 1.60
C GLU A 530 -15.77 -15.29 1.64
N GLU A 531 -16.32 -16.06 0.69
CA GLU A 531 -17.72 -16.44 0.68
C GLU A 531 -18.14 -17.35 1.84
N ASN A 532 -17.20 -18.16 2.35
CA ASN A 532 -17.47 -19.14 3.40
C ASN A 532 -16.81 -18.79 4.74
N ARG A 533 -16.36 -17.54 4.93
CA ARG A 533 -15.72 -17.06 6.14
C ARG A 533 -16.63 -17.09 7.38
N ASN A 534 -17.94 -16.91 7.20
CA ASN A 534 -18.95 -16.94 8.24
C ASN A 534 -18.67 -16.02 9.46
N GLY A 535 -18.04 -14.85 9.21
CA GLY A 535 -17.71 -13.90 10.26
C GLY A 535 -16.43 -14.22 11.05
N ASP A 536 -15.66 -15.23 10.67
CA ASP A 536 -14.35 -15.50 11.27
C ASP A 536 -13.31 -14.48 10.73
N GLU A 537 -13.09 -13.41 11.49
CA GLU A 537 -12.16 -12.34 11.14
C GLU A 537 -10.68 -12.78 11.21
N GLU A 538 -10.37 -13.78 12.05
CA GLU A 538 -9.04 -14.35 12.25
C GLU A 538 -8.66 -15.42 11.20
N LEU A 539 -9.57 -15.71 10.27
CA LEU A 539 -9.34 -16.73 9.26
C LEU A 539 -8.27 -16.28 8.27
N GLU A 540 -7.18 -17.01 8.22
CA GLU A 540 -6.12 -16.86 7.23
C GLU A 540 -6.21 -17.96 6.18
N GLY A 541 -6.02 -17.60 4.92
CA GLY A 541 -5.89 -18.55 3.82
C GLY A 541 -4.44 -18.95 3.54
N PRO A 542 -4.20 -19.72 2.45
CA PRO A 542 -2.86 -20.13 2.06
C PRO A 542 -2.01 -18.93 1.65
N LEU A 543 -0.76 -18.92 2.07
CA LEU A 543 0.23 -17.95 1.59
C LEU A 543 0.64 -18.30 0.17
N VAL A 544 0.21 -17.53 -0.81
CA VAL A 544 0.53 -17.78 -2.22
C VAL A 544 1.19 -16.56 -2.84
N TRP A 545 2.36 -16.77 -3.42
CA TRP A 545 2.96 -15.79 -4.31
C TRP A 545 2.65 -16.17 -5.76
N VAL A 546 2.05 -15.25 -6.50
CA VAL A 546 1.65 -15.47 -7.88
C VAL A 546 2.64 -14.81 -8.83
N CYS A 547 3.42 -15.65 -9.53
CA CYS A 547 4.18 -15.23 -10.67
C CYS A 547 3.20 -14.95 -11.83
N ASP A 548 3.16 -13.74 -12.31
CA ASP A 548 2.16 -13.32 -13.31
C ASP A 548 2.35 -13.94 -14.70
N THR A 549 3.53 -14.47 -14.97
CA THR A 549 3.84 -15.10 -16.24
C THR A 549 4.44 -16.48 -16.02
N ALA A 550 3.92 -17.46 -16.70
CA ALA A 550 4.55 -18.78 -16.81
C ALA A 550 5.30 -18.89 -18.14
N ARG A 551 6.11 -19.95 -18.26
CA ARG A 551 6.66 -20.39 -19.53
C ARG A 551 6.20 -21.83 -19.78
N SER A 552 5.66 -22.04 -20.97
CA SER A 552 5.40 -23.37 -21.46
C SER A 552 6.69 -24.00 -22.00
N LEU A 553 6.72 -25.30 -22.13
CA LEU A 553 7.79 -25.96 -22.87
C LEU A 553 7.74 -25.55 -24.33
N VAL A 554 8.89 -25.48 -25.00
CA VAL A 554 8.98 -25.21 -26.44
C VAL A 554 8.31 -26.33 -27.23
N GLY A 555 8.49 -27.57 -26.76
CA GLY A 555 7.92 -28.76 -27.36
C GLY A 555 8.76 -29.31 -28.52
N LYS A 556 8.75 -30.64 -28.69
CA LYS A 556 9.39 -31.32 -29.83
C LYS A 556 8.70 -30.91 -31.12
N GLU A 557 9.48 -30.74 -32.18
CA GLU A 557 8.92 -30.69 -33.52
C GLU A 557 8.10 -31.97 -33.79
N LYS A 558 6.80 -31.79 -34.00
CA LYS A 558 5.98 -32.89 -34.50
C LYS A 558 6.41 -33.16 -35.91
N ASN A 559 7.23 -34.19 -36.11
CA ASN A 559 7.38 -34.79 -37.44
C ASN A 559 5.98 -35.18 -37.91
N ARG A 560 5.38 -34.37 -38.76
CA ARG A 560 4.18 -34.76 -39.51
C ARG A 560 4.61 -35.91 -40.44
N ARG A 561 4.29 -37.15 -40.03
CA ARG A 561 4.23 -38.26 -40.96
C ARG A 561 2.99 -38.12 -41.84
#